data_c78303530cc9c8d2243ae8d5e5b5eb81
#
_entry.id   c78303530cc9c8d2243ae8d5e5b5eb81
#
_cell.length_a   1.000
_cell.length_b   1.000
_cell.length_c   1.000
_cell.angle_alpha   90.00
_cell.angle_beta   90.00
_cell.angle_gamma   90.00
#
_symmetry.space_group_name_H-M   'P 1'
#
loop_
_entity.id
_entity.type
_entity.pdbx_description
1 polymer ?
#
loop_
_entity_poly.entity_id
_entity_poly.type
_entity_poly.pdbx_seq_one_letter_code
_entity_poly.pdbx_strand_id
1 'polypeptide(L)'
;MIKNLNFKTWKKAKKFIPNGTMLLSKNPEVFLPNFWPGYYSKAKGCHIWDLEGKMYLDFSLMGVGTNILGYSNRYVNNAVLKTVKNGNMSTFNCKEEVDLSEQLVKIHSWAQMVKFARTGGEANSIAIRIARSSLKKNKFKIAFCGYHGWHDWYLASNLKNKNNLNNFLMKGINSQGIPNTLKNSII
;
A
#
# COMPACT_ATOMS: atom_id res chain seq x y z
N MET A 1 0.48 -30.06 22.07
CA MET A 1 0.46 -28.59 21.89
C MET A 1 0.84 -28.31 20.44
N ILE A 2 -0.11 -27.85 19.62
CA ILE A 2 0.17 -27.44 18.23
C ILE A 2 1.18 -26.30 18.31
N LYS A 3 2.36 -26.50 17.73
CA LYS A 3 3.39 -25.47 17.60
C LYS A 3 2.87 -24.44 16.59
N ASN A 4 1.99 -23.56 17.01
CA ASN A 4 1.48 -22.52 16.10
C ASN A 4 2.57 -21.48 15.86
N LEU A 5 3.39 -21.71 14.87
CA LEU A 5 4.52 -20.86 14.49
C LEU A 5 4.01 -19.47 14.05
N ASN A 6 2.88 -19.41 13.34
CA ASN A 6 2.23 -18.17 12.96
C ASN A 6 1.92 -17.30 14.18
N PHE A 7 1.31 -17.89 15.22
CA PHE A 7 0.97 -17.18 16.45
C PHE A 7 2.21 -16.72 17.24
N LYS A 8 3.25 -17.57 17.32
CA LYS A 8 4.52 -17.18 17.95
C LYS A 8 5.17 -16.01 17.21
N THR A 9 5.17 -16.07 15.88
CA THR A 9 5.72 -15.00 15.03
C THR A 9 4.92 -13.71 15.22
N TRP A 10 3.60 -13.77 15.29
CA TRP A 10 2.75 -12.61 15.56
C TRP A 10 3.02 -11.99 16.94
N LYS A 11 3.13 -12.80 17.98
CA LYS A 11 3.53 -12.31 19.32
C LYS A 11 4.89 -11.62 19.29
N LYS A 12 5.85 -12.17 18.54
CA LYS A 12 7.17 -11.57 18.37
C LYS A 12 7.07 -10.26 17.59
N ALA A 13 6.31 -10.20 16.51
CA ALA A 13 6.12 -9.00 15.71
C ALA A 13 5.58 -7.84 16.54
N LYS A 14 4.61 -8.07 17.42
CA LYS A 14 4.05 -7.03 18.32
C LYS A 14 5.09 -6.41 19.28
N LYS A 15 6.24 -7.04 19.48
CA LYS A 15 7.32 -6.47 20.31
C LYS A 15 8.22 -5.49 19.53
N PHE A 16 8.32 -5.64 18.22
CA PHE A 16 9.28 -4.93 17.39
C PHE A 16 8.65 -4.06 16.30
N ILE A 17 7.39 -4.30 15.97
CA ILE A 17 6.65 -3.58 14.93
C ILE A 17 5.42 -2.93 15.56
N PRO A 18 5.25 -1.62 15.46
CA PRO A 18 4.03 -0.95 15.92
C PRO A 18 2.78 -1.64 15.35
N ASN A 19 1.83 -1.99 16.22
CA ASN A 19 0.64 -2.80 15.88
C ASN A 19 0.93 -4.18 15.27
N GLY A 20 2.18 -4.66 15.33
CA GLY A 20 2.59 -5.99 14.86
C GLY A 20 2.67 -6.15 13.33
N THR A 21 2.29 -5.15 12.56
CA THR A 21 2.26 -5.22 11.09
C THR A 21 2.59 -3.88 10.44
N MET A 22 3.19 -3.93 9.25
CA MET A 22 3.46 -2.73 8.45
C MET A 22 2.22 -2.23 7.70
N LEU A 23 1.20 -3.08 7.50
CA LEU A 23 -0.04 -2.75 6.79
C LEU A 23 -1.24 -3.16 7.63
N LEU A 24 -2.13 -2.22 7.90
CA LEU A 24 -3.36 -2.47 8.67
C LEU A 24 -4.23 -3.58 8.04
N SER A 25 -4.26 -3.66 6.71
CA SER A 25 -4.96 -4.71 5.97
C SER A 25 -4.38 -6.12 6.15
N LYS A 26 -3.21 -6.25 6.79
CA LYS A 26 -2.57 -7.55 7.11
C LYS A 26 -2.61 -7.89 8.59
N ASN A 27 -3.35 -7.15 9.39
CA ASN A 27 -3.48 -7.44 10.82
C ASN A 27 -4.38 -8.68 11.03
N PRO A 28 -3.84 -9.82 11.53
CA PRO A 28 -4.60 -11.04 11.70
C PRO A 28 -5.72 -10.91 12.74
N GLU A 29 -5.60 -9.98 13.69
CA GLU A 29 -6.61 -9.77 14.73
C GLU A 29 -7.89 -9.11 14.19
N VAL A 30 -7.84 -8.47 13.02
CA VAL A 30 -9.02 -7.90 12.35
C VAL A 30 -9.86 -8.98 11.66
N PHE A 31 -9.23 -10.06 11.19
CA PHE A 31 -9.92 -11.12 10.45
C PHE A 31 -10.45 -12.21 11.39
N LEU A 32 -9.55 -12.95 12.03
CA LEU A 32 -9.91 -14.02 12.95
C LEU A 32 -8.84 -14.11 14.05
N PRO A 33 -9.05 -13.42 15.19
CA PRO A 33 -8.09 -13.39 16.27
C PRO A 33 -7.66 -14.80 16.72
N ASN A 34 -6.36 -15.02 16.88
CA ASN A 34 -5.71 -16.28 17.27
C ASN A 34 -5.76 -17.43 16.24
N PHE A 35 -6.55 -17.33 15.17
CA PHE A 35 -6.73 -18.40 14.17
C PHE A 35 -6.27 -18.00 12.77
N TRP A 36 -6.26 -16.70 12.45
CA TRP A 36 -5.82 -16.25 11.14
C TRP A 36 -4.33 -16.51 10.93
N PRO A 37 -3.93 -17.18 9.82
CA PRO A 37 -2.52 -17.42 9.51
C PRO A 37 -1.88 -16.11 9.04
N GLY A 38 -1.27 -15.38 9.98
CA GLY A 38 -0.72 -14.04 9.72
C GLY A 38 0.52 -14.01 8.82
N TYR A 39 1.17 -15.16 8.57
CA TYR A 39 2.43 -15.24 7.85
C TYR A 39 2.42 -16.39 6.85
N TYR A 40 3.10 -16.18 5.73
CA TYR A 40 3.25 -17.19 4.69
C TYR A 40 4.72 -17.57 4.48
N SER A 41 4.94 -18.80 4.05
CA SER A 41 6.25 -19.32 3.62
C SER A 41 6.37 -19.34 2.09
N LYS A 42 5.25 -19.50 1.39
CA LYS A 42 5.19 -19.64 -0.06
C LYS A 42 3.83 -19.17 -0.59
N ALA A 43 3.85 -18.60 -1.80
CA ALA A 43 2.63 -18.29 -2.55
C ALA A 43 2.85 -18.62 -4.04
N LYS A 44 1.86 -19.24 -4.71
CA LYS A 44 1.92 -19.58 -6.13
C LYS A 44 0.53 -19.65 -6.73
N GLY A 45 0.30 -19.00 -7.87
CA GLY A 45 -1.02 -18.90 -8.47
C GLY A 45 -1.99 -18.22 -7.51
N CYS A 46 -3.06 -18.89 -7.12
CA CYS A 46 -4.00 -18.44 -6.10
C CYS A 46 -3.83 -19.14 -4.73
N HIS A 47 -2.75 -19.87 -4.53
CA HIS A 47 -2.51 -20.61 -3.30
C HIS A 47 -1.43 -19.95 -2.43
N ILE A 48 -1.64 -20.00 -1.11
CA ILE A 48 -0.70 -19.53 -0.09
C ILE A 48 -0.46 -20.66 0.90
N TRP A 49 0.79 -20.84 1.32
CA TRP A 49 1.16 -21.76 2.39
C TRP A 49 1.64 -20.97 3.59
N ASP A 50 1.11 -21.27 4.75
CA ASP A 50 1.55 -20.66 6.00
C ASP A 50 2.94 -21.16 6.44
N LEU A 51 3.41 -20.70 7.61
CA LEU A 51 4.71 -21.11 8.15
C LEU A 51 4.75 -22.57 8.59
N GLU A 52 3.61 -23.22 8.70
CA GLU A 52 3.47 -24.64 9.07
C GLU A 52 3.24 -25.54 7.86
N GLY A 53 3.25 -24.93 6.65
CA GLY A 53 3.07 -25.63 5.39
C GLY A 53 1.63 -25.95 5.04
N LYS A 54 0.65 -25.45 5.81
CA LYS A 54 -0.76 -25.60 5.48
C LYS A 54 -1.11 -24.70 4.31
N MET A 55 -1.77 -25.27 3.31
CA MET A 55 -2.20 -24.58 2.10
C MET A 55 -3.59 -23.94 2.28
N TYR A 56 -3.73 -22.74 1.74
CA TYR A 56 -4.97 -21.98 1.64
C TYR A 56 -5.19 -21.50 0.22
N LEU A 57 -6.45 -21.41 -0.17
CA LEU A 57 -6.84 -20.74 -1.40
C LEU A 57 -7.13 -19.26 -1.10
N ASP A 58 -6.45 -18.37 -1.80
CA ASP A 58 -6.60 -16.92 -1.59
C ASP A 58 -7.76 -16.37 -2.43
N PHE A 59 -8.89 -16.14 -1.78
CA PHE A 59 -10.06 -15.44 -2.33
C PHE A 59 -10.07 -13.94 -1.99
N SER A 60 -8.97 -13.43 -1.44
CA SER A 60 -8.83 -12.01 -1.10
C SER A 60 -8.28 -11.19 -2.28
N LEU A 61 -7.81 -10.00 -1.99
CA LEU A 61 -7.26 -9.08 -2.99
C LEU A 61 -5.83 -9.44 -3.46
N MET A 62 -5.30 -10.62 -3.16
CA MET A 62 -3.98 -11.09 -3.61
C MET A 62 -2.87 -10.02 -3.50
N GLY A 63 -2.61 -9.55 -2.28
CA GLY A 63 -1.62 -8.49 -2.04
C GLY A 63 -2.13 -7.10 -2.46
N VAL A 64 -3.40 -6.78 -2.11
CA VAL A 64 -4.05 -5.49 -2.42
C VAL A 64 -4.11 -5.22 -3.92
N GLY A 65 -4.44 -6.26 -4.71
CA GLY A 65 -4.62 -6.19 -6.16
C GLY A 65 -3.32 -6.14 -6.97
N THR A 66 -2.15 -6.27 -6.34
CA THR A 66 -0.87 -6.20 -7.05
C THR A 66 -0.49 -7.47 -7.81
N ASN A 67 -1.06 -8.63 -7.43
CA ASN A 67 -0.74 -9.93 -8.03
C ASN A 67 -1.84 -10.44 -8.96
N ILE A 68 -2.37 -9.59 -9.83
CA ILE A 68 -3.48 -9.93 -10.74
C ILE A 68 -3.16 -11.11 -11.67
N LEU A 69 -1.89 -11.37 -11.97
CA LEU A 69 -1.42 -12.52 -12.75
C LEU A 69 -1.24 -13.80 -11.93
N GLY A 70 -1.56 -13.74 -10.64
CA GLY A 70 -1.27 -14.78 -9.67
C GLY A 70 0.11 -14.67 -9.04
N TYR A 71 0.25 -15.25 -7.86
CA TYR A 71 1.52 -15.27 -7.13
C TYR A 71 2.60 -16.01 -7.90
N SER A 72 3.83 -15.52 -7.81
CA SER A 72 5.01 -16.17 -8.40
C SER A 72 4.87 -16.44 -9.90
N ASN A 73 4.31 -15.50 -10.65
CA ASN A 73 4.20 -15.59 -12.10
C ASN A 73 5.58 -15.72 -12.74
N ARG A 74 5.77 -16.74 -13.59
CA ARG A 74 7.07 -17.12 -14.17
C ARG A 74 7.69 -15.99 -15.00
N TYR A 75 6.89 -15.32 -15.81
CA TYR A 75 7.40 -14.25 -16.68
C TYR A 75 7.88 -13.05 -15.86
N VAL A 76 7.09 -12.64 -14.87
CA VAL A 76 7.46 -11.55 -13.95
C VAL A 76 8.72 -11.92 -13.16
N ASN A 77 8.76 -13.12 -12.56
CA ASN A 77 9.91 -13.58 -11.79
C ASN A 77 11.19 -13.61 -12.61
N ASN A 78 11.13 -14.10 -13.84
CA ASN A 78 12.31 -14.16 -14.72
C ASN A 78 12.84 -12.76 -15.07
N ALA A 79 11.96 -11.80 -15.33
CA ALA A 79 12.34 -10.41 -15.58
C ALA A 79 12.98 -9.78 -14.34
N VAL A 80 12.38 -9.95 -13.16
CA VAL A 80 12.92 -9.45 -11.88
C VAL A 80 14.28 -10.07 -11.57
N LEU A 81 14.44 -11.38 -11.72
CA LEU A 81 15.72 -12.08 -11.49
C LEU A 81 16.83 -11.59 -12.42
N LYS A 82 16.50 -11.34 -13.70
CA LYS A 82 17.44 -10.74 -14.66
C LYS A 82 17.88 -9.36 -14.21
N THR A 83 16.94 -8.50 -13.82
CA THR A 83 17.24 -7.14 -13.38
C THR A 83 18.09 -7.13 -12.09
N VAL A 84 17.75 -7.97 -11.12
CA VAL A 84 18.53 -8.09 -9.86
C VAL A 84 19.97 -8.54 -10.14
N LYS A 85 20.18 -9.49 -11.05
CA LYS A 85 21.52 -9.94 -11.44
C LYS A 85 22.36 -8.86 -12.13
N ASN A 86 21.72 -7.93 -12.82
CA ASN A 86 22.39 -6.82 -13.51
C ASN A 86 22.58 -5.58 -12.62
N GLY A 87 22.05 -5.59 -11.39
CA GLY A 87 22.01 -4.45 -10.49
C GLY A 87 20.72 -3.65 -10.60
N ASN A 88 19.92 -3.66 -9.54
CA ASN A 88 18.59 -3.03 -9.51
C ASN A 88 18.56 -1.62 -8.90
N MET A 89 19.70 -1.12 -8.43
CA MET A 89 19.85 0.23 -7.88
C MET A 89 21.18 0.81 -8.35
N SER A 90 21.13 1.87 -9.13
CA SER A 90 22.30 2.48 -9.72
C SER A 90 22.22 4.01 -9.64
N THR A 91 23.37 4.66 -9.85
CA THR A 91 23.44 6.12 -9.99
C THR A 91 22.75 6.62 -11.26
N PHE A 92 22.70 5.78 -12.28
CA PHE A 92 22.01 6.08 -13.53
C PHE A 92 20.55 5.65 -13.48
N ASN A 93 19.72 6.31 -14.29
CA ASN A 93 18.33 5.94 -14.47
C ASN A 93 18.22 4.58 -15.18
N CYS A 94 17.16 3.84 -14.91
CA CYS A 94 16.90 2.59 -15.61
C CYS A 94 16.03 2.82 -16.87
N LYS A 95 16.31 2.05 -17.91
CA LYS A 95 15.58 2.12 -19.17
C LYS A 95 14.11 1.71 -19.01
N GLU A 96 13.82 0.81 -18.10
CA GLU A 96 12.49 0.27 -17.83
C GLU A 96 11.49 1.36 -17.40
N GLU A 97 11.96 2.43 -16.75
CA GLU A 97 11.09 3.58 -16.40
C GLU A 97 10.59 4.29 -17.68
N VAL A 98 11.46 4.43 -18.66
CA VAL A 98 11.11 5.07 -19.94
C VAL A 98 10.16 4.18 -20.73
N ASP A 99 10.50 2.89 -20.87
CA ASP A 99 9.70 1.91 -21.61
C ASP A 99 8.28 1.79 -21.03
N LEU A 100 8.18 1.73 -19.70
CA LEU A 100 6.89 1.66 -19.01
C LEU A 100 6.09 2.97 -19.17
N SER A 101 6.75 4.13 -19.07
CA SER A 101 6.11 5.43 -19.28
C SER A 101 5.52 5.54 -20.68
N GLU A 102 6.26 5.13 -21.71
CA GLU A 102 5.78 5.11 -23.08
C GLU A 102 4.53 4.21 -23.25
N GLN A 103 4.55 3.01 -22.68
CA GLN A 103 3.40 2.11 -22.73
C GLN A 103 2.18 2.70 -22.01
N LEU A 104 2.36 3.30 -20.84
CA LEU A 104 1.28 3.91 -20.08
C LEU A 104 0.64 5.08 -20.83
N VAL A 105 1.43 5.95 -21.45
CA VAL A 105 0.91 7.07 -22.29
C VAL A 105 0.17 6.53 -23.51
N LYS A 106 0.64 5.45 -24.16
CA LYS A 106 -0.08 4.81 -25.26
C LYS A 106 -1.45 4.24 -24.84
N ILE A 107 -1.52 3.62 -23.66
CA ILE A 107 -2.76 3.05 -23.13
C ILE A 107 -3.72 4.15 -22.68
N HIS A 108 -3.20 5.21 -22.07
CA HIS A 108 -3.95 6.34 -21.53
C HIS A 108 -3.81 7.57 -22.43
N SER A 109 -4.56 7.62 -23.53
CA SER A 109 -4.46 8.68 -24.57
C SER A 109 -4.67 10.11 -24.07
N TRP A 110 -5.27 10.29 -22.87
CA TRP A 110 -5.42 11.58 -22.21
C TRP A 110 -4.17 12.01 -21.43
N ALA A 111 -3.24 11.11 -21.16
CA ALA A 111 -2.03 11.39 -20.40
C ALA A 111 -0.88 11.77 -21.34
N GLN A 112 -0.09 12.75 -20.94
CA GLN A 112 1.11 13.18 -21.67
C GLN A 112 2.41 12.75 -20.99
N MET A 113 2.38 12.58 -19.66
CA MET A 113 3.54 12.23 -18.83
C MET A 113 3.15 11.29 -17.71
N VAL A 114 4.14 10.56 -17.22
CA VAL A 114 3.99 9.61 -16.11
C VAL A 114 4.95 9.97 -14.97
N LYS A 115 4.49 9.86 -13.74
CA LYS A 115 5.32 9.95 -12.54
C LYS A 115 5.09 8.72 -11.68
N PHE A 116 6.15 7.96 -11.44
CA PHE A 116 6.10 6.79 -10.58
C PHE A 116 6.26 7.14 -9.11
N ALA A 117 5.64 6.34 -8.26
CA ALA A 117 5.80 6.35 -6.82
C ALA A 117 5.83 4.90 -6.30
N ARG A 118 6.37 4.69 -5.10
CA ARG A 118 6.47 3.35 -4.51
C ARG A 118 5.18 2.87 -3.87
N THR A 119 4.36 3.81 -3.41
CA THR A 119 3.10 3.51 -2.72
C THR A 119 1.97 4.41 -3.23
N GLY A 120 0.71 3.97 -3.05
CA GLY A 120 -0.45 4.78 -3.38
C GLY A 120 -0.51 6.09 -2.57
N GLY A 121 -0.06 6.08 -1.31
CA GLY A 121 0.02 7.29 -0.49
C GLY A 121 1.00 8.32 -1.05
N GLU A 122 2.17 7.89 -1.52
CA GLU A 122 3.13 8.75 -2.21
C GLU A 122 2.56 9.29 -3.52
N ALA A 123 1.94 8.43 -4.34
CA ALA A 123 1.32 8.84 -5.59
C ALA A 123 0.26 9.93 -5.37
N ASN A 124 -0.61 9.74 -4.39
CA ASN A 124 -1.61 10.72 -4.01
C ASN A 124 -0.98 12.03 -3.52
N SER A 125 0.08 11.97 -2.72
CA SER A 125 0.79 13.16 -2.23
C SER A 125 1.45 13.95 -3.38
N ILE A 126 2.02 13.25 -4.36
CA ILE A 126 2.58 13.85 -5.57
C ILE A 126 1.46 14.52 -6.39
N ALA A 127 0.36 13.81 -6.64
CA ALA A 127 -0.77 14.33 -7.40
C ALA A 127 -1.35 15.60 -6.77
N ILE A 128 -1.54 15.60 -5.45
CA ILE A 128 -2.02 16.76 -4.71
C ILE A 128 -1.04 17.93 -4.78
N ARG A 129 0.26 17.66 -4.68
CA ARG A 129 1.27 18.72 -4.83
C ARG A 129 1.23 19.34 -6.22
N ILE A 130 1.13 18.53 -7.27
CA ILE A 130 0.98 19.01 -8.65
C ILE A 130 -0.27 19.85 -8.80
N ALA A 131 -1.42 19.34 -8.34
CA ALA A 131 -2.68 20.06 -8.40
C ALA A 131 -2.62 21.41 -7.65
N ARG A 132 -2.02 21.43 -6.46
CA ARG A 132 -1.81 22.66 -5.70
C ARG A 132 -0.92 23.66 -6.42
N SER A 133 0.17 23.20 -7.03
CA SER A 133 1.12 24.08 -7.73
C SER A 133 0.54 24.69 -9.00
N SER A 134 -0.45 24.04 -9.62
CA SER A 134 -1.15 24.56 -10.80
C SER A 134 -2.20 25.62 -10.47
N LEU A 135 -2.62 25.71 -9.20
CA LEU A 135 -3.60 26.70 -8.77
C LEU A 135 -2.90 28.03 -8.46
N LYS A 136 -3.34 29.11 -9.11
CA LYS A 136 -2.84 30.47 -8.85
C LYS A 136 -3.35 31.06 -7.51
N LYS A 137 -4.14 30.31 -6.73
CA LYS A 137 -4.77 30.76 -5.48
C LYS A 137 -4.16 30.01 -4.29
N ASN A 138 -3.87 30.72 -3.21
CA ASN A 138 -3.34 30.15 -1.96
C ASN A 138 -4.38 29.39 -1.13
N LYS A 139 -5.67 29.45 -1.49
CA LYS A 139 -6.76 28.74 -0.81
C LYS A 139 -7.31 27.66 -1.73
N PHE A 140 -7.13 26.42 -1.34
CA PHE A 140 -7.66 25.24 -2.02
C PHE A 140 -8.28 24.30 -1.00
N LYS A 141 -9.21 23.47 -1.46
CA LYS A 141 -9.75 22.35 -0.69
C LYS A 141 -9.61 21.08 -1.52
N ILE A 142 -9.36 19.98 -0.85
CA ILE A 142 -9.30 18.66 -1.44
C ILE A 142 -10.56 17.92 -1.03
N ALA A 143 -11.36 17.53 -2.00
CA ALA A 143 -12.43 16.57 -1.81
C ALA A 143 -11.88 15.16 -2.01
N PHE A 144 -12.27 14.22 -1.16
CA PHE A 144 -11.85 12.83 -1.29
C PHE A 144 -13.04 11.88 -1.04
N CYS A 145 -12.92 10.68 -1.60
CA CYS A 145 -13.83 9.57 -1.35
C CYS A 145 -13.02 8.28 -1.23
N GLY A 146 -13.23 7.52 -0.16
CA GLY A 146 -12.53 6.27 0.11
C GLY A 146 -11.20 6.43 0.86
N TYR A 147 -10.41 5.35 0.89
CA TYR A 147 -9.13 5.29 1.57
C TYR A 147 -7.98 5.73 0.65
N HIS A 148 -7.14 6.64 1.13
CA HIS A 148 -6.04 7.21 0.35
C HIS A 148 -4.67 7.22 1.06
N GLY A 149 -4.49 6.38 2.06
CA GLY A 149 -3.21 6.25 2.77
C GLY A 149 -3.21 6.89 4.16
N TRP A 150 -2.03 7.21 4.65
CA TRP A 150 -1.79 7.71 6.00
C TRP A 150 -1.09 9.08 6.03
N HIS A 151 -0.91 9.72 4.88
CA HIS A 151 -0.22 10.99 4.78
C HIS A 151 -1.04 12.13 5.39
N ASP A 152 -0.35 13.15 5.88
CA ASP A 152 -0.94 14.27 6.61
C ASP A 152 -2.13 14.92 5.91
N TRP A 153 -2.03 15.09 4.58
CA TRP A 153 -3.12 15.69 3.82
C TRP A 153 -4.43 14.92 3.95
N TYR A 154 -4.37 13.59 4.00
CA TYR A 154 -5.55 12.74 4.13
C TYR A 154 -6.05 12.67 5.57
N LEU A 155 -5.13 12.45 6.52
CA LEU A 155 -5.46 12.37 7.94
C LEU A 155 -5.95 13.70 8.52
N ALA A 156 -5.64 14.82 7.88
CA ALA A 156 -6.13 16.15 8.25
C ALA A 156 -7.67 16.25 8.25
N SER A 157 -8.38 15.35 7.56
CA SER A 157 -9.85 15.26 7.62
C SER A 157 -10.35 15.01 9.05
N ASN A 158 -9.59 14.28 9.87
CA ASN A 158 -9.91 14.01 11.27
C ASN A 158 -9.62 15.19 12.23
N LEU A 159 -8.95 16.23 11.78
CA LEU A 159 -8.73 17.44 12.59
C LEU A 159 -10.04 18.24 12.82
N LYS A 160 -10.97 18.15 11.90
CA LYS A 160 -12.28 18.82 11.99
C LYS A 160 -13.30 17.95 12.74
N ASN A 161 -13.31 16.67 12.45
CA ASN A 161 -14.17 15.67 13.10
C ASN A 161 -13.35 14.40 13.30
N LYS A 162 -13.09 14.04 14.54
CA LYS A 162 -12.22 12.89 14.92
C LYS A 162 -12.63 11.55 14.29
N ASN A 163 -13.90 11.42 13.91
CA ASN A 163 -14.46 10.19 13.35
C ASN A 163 -14.67 10.24 11.83
N ASN A 164 -14.20 11.27 11.16
CA ASN A 164 -14.49 11.49 9.74
C ASN A 164 -14.01 10.31 8.86
N LEU A 165 -12.86 9.72 9.17
CA LEU A 165 -12.30 8.59 8.43
C LEU A 165 -12.86 7.22 8.86
N ASN A 166 -13.66 7.13 9.91
CA ASN A 166 -14.23 5.87 10.37
C ASN A 166 -15.19 5.21 9.36
N ASN A 167 -15.78 6.02 8.49
CA ASN A 167 -16.67 5.57 7.42
C ASN A 167 -15.93 4.99 6.22
N PHE A 168 -14.59 5.11 6.17
CA PHE A 168 -13.74 4.67 5.08
C PHE A 168 -12.87 3.44 5.46
N LEU A 169 -13.45 2.47 6.14
CA LEU A 169 -12.83 1.19 6.52
C LEU A 169 -11.69 1.26 7.55
N MET A 170 -11.28 2.43 8.00
CA MET A 170 -10.10 2.62 8.85
C MET A 170 -10.49 3.26 10.18
N LYS A 171 -11.13 2.47 11.04
CA LYS A 171 -11.46 2.90 12.41
C LYS A 171 -10.19 3.17 13.22
N GLY A 172 -10.23 4.24 14.03
CA GLY A 172 -9.16 4.53 14.99
C GLY A 172 -7.90 5.16 14.42
N ILE A 173 -7.90 5.65 13.16
CA ILE A 173 -6.80 6.45 12.66
C ILE A 173 -6.76 7.77 13.42
N ASN A 174 -5.65 7.99 14.13
CA ASN A 174 -5.44 9.18 14.93
C ASN A 174 -4.84 10.31 14.08
N SER A 175 -5.31 11.55 14.31
CA SER A 175 -4.76 12.76 13.72
C SER A 175 -3.66 13.41 14.57
N GLN A 176 -3.21 12.75 15.64
CA GLN A 176 -2.13 13.24 16.47
C GLN A 176 -0.85 13.43 15.65
N GLY A 177 -0.19 14.58 15.81
CA GLY A 177 1.00 14.92 15.04
C GLY A 177 0.72 15.61 13.70
N ILE A 178 -0.54 15.68 13.23
CA ILE A 178 -0.91 16.39 12.01
C ILE A 178 -0.94 17.91 12.26
N PRO A 179 -0.28 18.75 11.43
CA PRO A 179 -0.32 20.19 11.60
C PRO A 179 -1.74 20.77 11.52
N ASN A 180 -2.13 21.58 12.50
CA ASN A 180 -3.45 22.21 12.54
C ASN A 180 -3.72 23.14 11.35
N THR A 181 -2.68 23.64 10.69
CA THR A 181 -2.79 24.45 9.46
C THR A 181 -3.51 23.72 8.32
N LEU A 182 -3.56 22.38 8.37
CA LEU A 182 -4.26 21.56 7.38
C LEU A 182 -5.75 21.35 7.69
N LYS A 183 -6.27 21.81 8.84
CA LYS A 183 -7.62 21.52 9.34
C LYS A 183 -8.75 21.80 8.36
N ASN A 184 -8.63 22.82 7.53
CA ASN A 184 -9.69 23.23 6.59
C ASN A 184 -9.33 22.97 5.12
N SER A 185 -8.25 22.23 4.87
CA SER A 185 -7.79 21.93 3.51
C SER A 185 -8.46 20.69 2.89
N ILE A 186 -9.22 19.93 3.70
CA ILE A 186 -9.85 18.66 3.30
C ILE A 186 -11.37 18.74 3.56
N ILE A 187 -12.16 18.20 2.62
CA ILE A 187 -13.61 18.05 2.69
C ILE A 187 -14.05 16.68 2.20
#